data_b717bd45867344c1ac2c443f6770b486
#
_entry.id   b717bd45867344c1ac2c443f6770b486
#
_cell.length_a   1.000
_cell.length_b   1.000
_cell.length_c   1.000
_cell.angle_alpha   90.00
_cell.angle_beta   90.00
_cell.angle_gamma   90.00
#
_symmetry.space_group_name_H-M   'P 1'
#
loop_
_entity.id
_entity.type
_entity.pdbx_description
1 polymer ?
#
loop_
_entity_poly.entity_id
_entity_poly.type
_entity_poly.pdbx_seq_one_letter_code
_entity_poly.pdbx_strand_id
1 'polypeptide(L)'
;MFEKQANAQDPAFSQFYANPLYLNPAFAGATPKGCPRASLNYRDQWPGIGRTYVTTSASYDQHIDAIGGGVGILVQNDRSGNGNYNTTHASLLYSYHLEINRKFALKAGFEASFRSLSLDWNNLTFGDMIHPQYGFIYPTQENQNNPDVQNKIFPDFSTGFIGYSENFFFGFAAHHLT
;
A
#
# COMPACT_ATOMS: atom_id res chain seq x y z
N MET A 1 -9.64 -4.29 28.30
CA MET A 1 -10.61 -3.71 27.35
C MET A 1 -9.83 -3.58 26.03
N PHE A 2 -10.03 -4.50 25.10
CA PHE A 2 -9.33 -4.47 23.82
C PHE A 2 -9.97 -3.38 22.96
N GLU A 3 -9.27 -2.30 22.74
CA GLU A 3 -9.65 -1.32 21.73
C GLU A 3 -9.61 -1.99 20.36
N LYS A 4 -10.76 -2.15 19.74
CA LYS A 4 -10.83 -2.51 18.32
C LYS A 4 -10.35 -1.29 17.53
N GLN A 5 -9.10 -1.32 17.09
CA GLN A 5 -8.61 -0.36 16.12
C GLN A 5 -9.41 -0.56 14.83
N ALA A 6 -10.08 0.50 14.40
CA ALA A 6 -10.67 0.54 13.07
C ALA A 6 -9.53 0.60 12.07
N ASN A 7 -9.23 -0.52 11.40
CA ASN A 7 -8.25 -0.55 10.33
C ASN A 7 -8.78 0.22 9.13
N ALA A 8 -8.01 1.20 8.65
CA ALA A 8 -8.30 1.88 7.40
C ALA A 8 -8.24 0.88 6.23
N GLN A 9 -9.10 1.06 5.23
CA GLN A 9 -9.10 0.20 4.06
C GLN A 9 -7.85 0.46 3.23
N ASP A 10 -7.18 -0.61 2.81
CA ASP A 10 -6.08 -0.53 1.86
C ASP A 10 -6.58 -0.19 0.46
N PRO A 11 -5.76 0.52 -0.35
CA PRO A 11 -6.11 0.81 -1.73
C PRO A 11 -6.27 -0.48 -2.54
N ALA A 12 -7.41 -0.65 -3.19
CA ALA A 12 -7.67 -1.79 -4.04
C ALA A 12 -7.28 -1.49 -5.48
N PHE A 13 -6.51 -2.38 -6.11
CA PHE A 13 -6.17 -2.30 -7.54
C PHE A 13 -7.15 -3.13 -8.36
N SER A 14 -7.62 -2.59 -9.50
CA SER A 14 -8.48 -3.33 -10.43
C SER A 14 -7.75 -4.51 -11.06
N GLN A 15 -6.44 -4.35 -11.29
CA GLN A 15 -5.54 -5.39 -11.80
C GLN A 15 -4.51 -5.74 -10.71
N PHE A 16 -4.96 -6.38 -9.64
CA PHE A 16 -4.11 -6.73 -8.49
C PHE A 16 -2.90 -7.60 -8.89
N TYR A 17 -3.04 -8.45 -9.90
CA TYR A 17 -1.97 -9.31 -10.41
C TYR A 17 -0.85 -8.54 -11.12
N ALA A 18 -1.10 -7.31 -11.57
CA ALA A 18 -0.08 -6.44 -12.18
C ALA A 18 0.83 -5.76 -11.14
N ASN A 19 0.52 -5.90 -9.84
CA ASN A 19 1.33 -5.38 -8.74
C ASN A 19 1.71 -6.52 -7.77
N PRO A 20 2.58 -7.46 -8.19
CA PRO A 20 2.86 -8.67 -7.43
C PRO A 20 3.52 -8.41 -6.07
N LEU A 21 4.36 -7.38 -5.92
CA LEU A 21 4.99 -7.05 -4.64
C LEU A 21 3.98 -6.58 -3.60
N TYR A 22 2.94 -5.86 -4.03
CA TYR A 22 1.84 -5.47 -3.17
C TYR A 22 0.98 -6.66 -2.73
N LEU A 23 0.81 -7.64 -3.62
CA LEU A 23 0.00 -8.82 -3.35
C LEU A 23 0.65 -9.76 -2.32
N ASN A 24 1.96 -9.98 -2.45
CA ASN A 24 2.70 -10.88 -1.55
C ASN A 24 4.20 -10.56 -1.60
N PRO A 25 4.84 -10.26 -0.47
CA PRO A 25 6.27 -9.95 -0.43
C PRO A 25 7.16 -11.09 -0.91
N ALA A 26 6.70 -12.34 -0.91
CA ALA A 26 7.44 -13.48 -1.44
C ALA A 26 7.61 -13.44 -2.98
N PHE A 27 6.92 -12.54 -3.69
CA PHE A 27 7.16 -12.32 -5.13
C PHE A 27 8.40 -11.48 -5.43
N ALA A 28 9.07 -10.91 -4.45
CA ALA A 28 10.30 -10.19 -4.68
C ALA A 28 11.34 -11.10 -5.35
N GLY A 29 11.93 -10.64 -6.46
CA GLY A 29 12.87 -11.44 -7.27
C GLY A 29 12.29 -12.75 -7.82
N ALA A 30 10.98 -12.85 -8.03
CA ALA A 30 10.34 -14.02 -8.63
C ALA A 30 10.43 -14.04 -10.16
N THR A 31 11.32 -13.25 -10.73
CA THR A 31 11.53 -13.19 -12.17
C THR A 31 12.48 -14.29 -12.65
N PRO A 32 12.25 -14.86 -13.86
CA PRO A 32 13.14 -15.87 -14.40
C PRO A 32 14.57 -15.34 -14.60
N LYS A 33 15.58 -16.15 -14.26
CA LYS A 33 17.00 -15.86 -14.53
C LYS A 33 17.54 -14.57 -13.95
N GLY A 34 17.00 -14.10 -12.81
CA GLY A 34 17.50 -12.90 -12.15
C GLY A 34 17.24 -11.59 -12.90
N CYS A 35 16.39 -11.58 -13.91
CA CYS A 35 16.03 -10.36 -14.62
C CYS A 35 15.35 -9.36 -13.67
N PRO A 36 15.73 -8.08 -13.69
CA PRO A 36 15.03 -7.06 -12.94
C PRO A 36 13.62 -6.86 -13.49
N ARG A 37 12.67 -6.57 -12.60
CA ARG A 37 11.31 -6.19 -12.96
C ARG A 37 10.98 -4.82 -12.40
N ALA A 38 10.45 -3.94 -13.23
CA ALA A 38 9.86 -2.68 -12.83
C ALA A 38 8.38 -2.68 -13.18
N SER A 39 7.54 -2.23 -12.28
CA SER A 39 6.09 -2.12 -12.50
C SER A 39 5.61 -0.73 -12.10
N LEU A 40 4.76 -0.15 -12.94
CA LEU A 40 4.10 1.13 -12.69
C LEU A 40 2.60 0.91 -12.83
N ASN A 41 1.84 1.28 -11.80
CA ASN A 41 0.40 1.19 -11.80
C ASN A 41 -0.19 2.57 -11.50
N TYR A 42 -1.20 2.93 -12.27
CA TYR A 42 -2.01 4.13 -12.08
C TYR A 42 -3.47 3.73 -12.13
N ARG A 43 -4.22 4.13 -11.12
CA ARG A 43 -5.66 3.92 -11.04
C ARG A 43 -6.33 5.22 -10.73
N ASP A 44 -7.29 5.59 -11.54
CA ASP A 44 -8.19 6.71 -11.30
C ASP A 44 -9.62 6.17 -11.23
N GLN A 45 -10.26 6.39 -10.11
CA GLN A 45 -11.62 5.93 -9.86
C GLN A 45 -12.56 7.12 -9.78
N TRP A 46 -13.63 7.06 -10.61
CA TRP A 46 -14.67 8.07 -10.74
C TRP A 46 -14.14 9.45 -11.22
N PRO A 47 -13.35 9.48 -12.31
CA PRO A 47 -12.96 10.75 -12.90
C PRO A 47 -14.21 11.51 -13.33
N GLY A 48 -14.39 12.74 -12.87
CA GLY A 48 -15.52 13.59 -13.25
C GLY A 48 -16.66 13.72 -12.26
N ILE A 49 -16.66 13.01 -11.13
CA ILE A 49 -17.69 13.16 -10.08
C ILE A 49 -17.26 14.16 -8.97
N GLY A 50 -16.14 14.84 -9.14
CA GLY A 50 -15.66 15.86 -8.22
C GLY A 50 -15.01 15.32 -6.93
N ARG A 51 -15.00 14.01 -6.69
CA ARG A 51 -14.30 13.32 -5.60
C ARG A 51 -13.61 12.10 -6.17
N THR A 52 -12.41 12.27 -6.70
CA THR A 52 -11.63 11.21 -7.33
C THR A 52 -10.81 10.44 -6.30
N TYR A 53 -10.61 9.15 -6.55
CA TYR A 53 -9.66 8.32 -5.84
C TYR A 53 -8.53 7.98 -6.79
N VAL A 54 -7.35 8.48 -6.54
CA VAL A 54 -6.18 8.28 -7.41
C VAL A 54 -5.13 7.50 -6.66
N THR A 55 -4.84 6.30 -7.13
CA THR A 55 -3.80 5.43 -6.59
C THR A 55 -2.68 5.28 -7.60
N THR A 56 -1.46 5.59 -7.21
CA THR A 56 -0.25 5.36 -7.99
C THR A 56 0.68 4.41 -7.24
N SER A 57 1.31 3.50 -7.95
CA SER A 57 2.26 2.56 -7.38
C SER A 57 3.42 2.35 -8.35
N ALA A 58 4.63 2.36 -7.81
CA ALA A 58 5.86 2.04 -8.51
C ALA A 58 6.61 0.96 -7.73
N SER A 59 7.04 -0.08 -8.39
CA SER A 59 7.82 -1.14 -7.78
C SER A 59 8.99 -1.58 -8.66
N TYR A 60 10.04 -2.01 -8.00
CA TYR A 60 11.22 -2.60 -8.62
C TYR A 60 11.66 -3.80 -7.80
N ASP A 61 11.98 -4.90 -8.45
CA ASP A 61 12.54 -6.07 -7.79
C ASP A 61 13.53 -6.83 -8.68
N GLN A 62 14.46 -7.52 -8.02
CA GLN A 62 15.48 -8.31 -8.67
C GLN A 62 15.89 -9.50 -7.80
N HIS A 63 16.17 -10.62 -8.44
CA HIS A 63 16.83 -11.75 -7.78
C HIS A 63 18.32 -11.50 -7.66
N ILE A 64 18.90 -11.84 -6.51
CA ILE A 64 20.33 -11.72 -6.23
C ILE A 64 20.82 -13.05 -5.70
N ASP A 65 21.60 -13.76 -6.51
CA ASP A 65 22.13 -15.10 -6.19
C ASP A 65 22.98 -15.09 -4.92
N ALA A 66 23.75 -14.02 -4.69
CA ALA A 66 24.64 -13.88 -3.54
C ALA A 66 23.93 -13.94 -2.18
N ILE A 67 22.65 -13.59 -2.14
CA ILE A 67 21.83 -13.63 -0.91
C ILE A 67 20.78 -14.75 -0.94
N GLY A 68 20.80 -15.59 -1.97
CA GLY A 68 19.87 -16.72 -2.15
C GLY A 68 18.41 -16.31 -2.25
N GLY A 69 18.13 -15.11 -2.77
CA GLY A 69 16.78 -14.58 -2.76
C GLY A 69 16.60 -13.33 -3.60
N GLY A 70 15.45 -12.68 -3.45
CA GLY A 70 15.10 -11.46 -4.15
C GLY A 70 14.97 -10.27 -3.21
N VAL A 71 15.30 -9.10 -3.72
CA VAL A 71 15.05 -7.81 -3.07
C VAL A 71 14.07 -7.00 -3.91
N GLY A 72 13.27 -6.19 -3.24
CA GLY A 72 12.31 -5.30 -3.91
C GLY A 72 12.10 -4.00 -3.14
N ILE A 73 11.66 -3.00 -3.88
CA ILE A 73 11.21 -1.72 -3.36
C ILE A 73 9.82 -1.47 -3.93
N LEU A 74 8.90 -1.03 -3.09
CA LEU A 74 7.56 -0.61 -3.49
C LEU A 74 7.28 0.77 -2.91
N VAL A 75 6.83 1.69 -3.75
CA VAL A 75 6.33 3.00 -3.33
C VAL A 75 4.93 3.16 -3.88
N GLN A 76 4.01 3.54 -3.02
CA GLN A 76 2.61 3.73 -3.35
C GLN A 76 2.10 5.03 -2.76
N ASN A 77 1.27 5.73 -3.52
CA ASN A 77 0.56 6.91 -3.06
C ASN A 77 -0.93 6.77 -3.41
N ASP A 78 -1.76 6.95 -2.41
CA ASP A 78 -3.21 6.92 -2.53
C ASP A 78 -3.81 8.24 -2.09
N ARG A 79 -4.56 8.88 -2.98
CA ARG A 79 -5.23 10.16 -2.74
C ARG A 79 -6.72 9.98 -2.85
N SER A 80 -7.45 10.40 -1.81
CA SER A 80 -8.90 10.36 -1.78
C SER A 80 -9.51 11.72 -1.45
N GLY A 81 -10.71 11.96 -1.93
CA GLY A 81 -11.47 13.16 -1.62
C GLY A 81 -10.84 14.45 -2.14
N ASN A 82 -10.46 14.52 -3.43
CA ASN A 82 -9.73 15.65 -4.04
C ASN A 82 -8.35 15.94 -3.42
N GLY A 83 -7.72 14.91 -2.86
CA GLY A 83 -6.41 15.03 -2.23
C GLY A 83 -6.45 15.45 -0.76
N ASN A 84 -7.63 15.59 -0.16
CA ASN A 84 -7.75 15.95 1.26
C ASN A 84 -7.18 14.86 2.17
N TYR A 85 -7.30 13.58 1.77
CA TYR A 85 -6.69 12.47 2.46
C TYR A 85 -5.66 11.81 1.55
N ASN A 86 -4.42 11.77 2.00
CA ASN A 86 -3.29 11.25 1.24
C ASN A 86 -2.54 10.22 2.09
N THR A 87 -2.38 9.01 1.55
CA THR A 87 -1.60 7.95 2.17
C THR A 87 -0.40 7.65 1.27
N THR A 88 0.80 7.77 1.82
CA THR A 88 2.02 7.35 1.16
C THR A 88 2.60 6.14 1.87
N HIS A 89 2.90 5.09 1.12
CA HIS A 89 3.48 3.85 1.58
C HIS A 89 4.81 3.61 0.86
N ALA A 90 5.87 3.37 1.60
CA ALA A 90 7.18 3.03 1.05
C ALA A 90 7.71 1.80 1.77
N SER A 91 8.06 0.77 1.02
CA SER A 91 8.48 -0.51 1.57
C SER A 91 9.73 -1.08 0.91
N LEU A 92 10.46 -1.84 1.73
CA LEU A 92 11.57 -2.69 1.34
C LEU A 92 11.15 -4.14 1.53
N LEU A 93 11.40 -4.95 0.51
CA LEU A 93 10.99 -6.35 0.47
C LEU A 93 12.22 -7.23 0.30
N TYR A 94 12.22 -8.34 1.03
CA TYR A 94 13.20 -9.40 0.85
C TYR A 94 12.46 -10.74 0.76
N SER A 95 12.86 -11.60 -0.17
CA SER A 95 12.36 -12.96 -0.26
C SER A 95 13.50 -13.95 -0.30
N TYR A 96 13.36 -15.02 0.45
CA TYR A 96 14.28 -16.15 0.43
C TYR A 96 13.69 -17.30 -0.40
N HIS A 97 14.51 -17.88 -1.27
CA HIS A 97 14.12 -18.99 -2.14
C HIS A 97 14.70 -20.30 -1.60
N LEU A 98 13.84 -21.25 -1.27
CA LEU A 98 14.19 -22.57 -0.78
C LEU A 98 13.72 -23.64 -1.76
N GLU A 99 14.65 -24.29 -2.42
CA GLU A 99 14.38 -25.47 -3.22
C GLU A 99 14.35 -26.71 -2.32
N ILE A 100 13.14 -27.26 -2.07
CA ILE A 100 12.97 -28.45 -1.24
C ILE A 100 13.35 -29.70 -2.01
N ASN A 101 12.94 -29.74 -3.27
CA ASN A 101 13.34 -30.80 -4.21
C ASN A 101 13.21 -30.28 -5.67
N ARG A 102 13.60 -31.12 -6.66
CA ARG A 102 13.56 -30.73 -8.09
C ARG A 102 12.17 -30.35 -8.62
N LYS A 103 11.09 -30.69 -7.90
CA LYS A 103 9.71 -30.45 -8.34
C LYS A 103 8.96 -29.47 -7.48
N PHE A 104 9.48 -29.11 -6.32
CA PHE A 104 8.81 -28.24 -5.37
C PHE A 104 9.77 -27.23 -4.76
N ALA A 105 9.40 -25.96 -4.86
CA ALA A 105 10.13 -24.85 -4.25
C ALA A 105 9.19 -24.00 -3.40
N LEU A 106 9.76 -23.41 -2.36
CA LEU A 106 9.09 -22.50 -1.43
C LEU A 106 9.81 -21.16 -1.44
N LYS A 107 9.05 -20.07 -1.47
CA LYS A 107 9.56 -18.72 -1.22
C LYS A 107 8.92 -18.17 0.04
N ALA A 108 9.74 -17.60 0.92
CA ALA A 108 9.30 -16.85 2.08
C ALA A 108 9.68 -15.38 1.89
N GLY A 109 8.75 -14.46 2.06
CA GLY A 109 8.96 -13.04 1.88
C GLY A 109 8.70 -12.27 3.17
N PHE A 110 9.47 -11.21 3.37
CA PHE A 110 9.30 -10.24 4.44
C PHE A 110 9.33 -8.84 3.85
N GLU A 111 8.46 -7.98 4.37
CA GLU A 111 8.36 -6.58 4.01
C GLU A 111 8.44 -5.71 5.27
N ALA A 112 9.25 -4.69 5.19
CA ALA A 112 9.30 -3.61 6.17
C ALA A 112 8.91 -2.31 5.47
N SER A 113 7.94 -1.61 6.01
CA SER A 113 7.38 -0.43 5.38
C SER A 113 7.17 0.73 6.35
N PHE A 114 7.11 1.92 5.78
CA PHE A 114 6.68 3.13 6.44
C PHE A 114 5.43 3.66 5.75
N ARG A 115 4.41 3.93 6.54
CA ARG A 115 3.16 4.53 6.08
C ARG A 115 3.03 5.94 6.65
N SER A 116 2.78 6.90 5.78
CA SER A 116 2.51 8.29 6.13
C SER A 116 1.07 8.62 5.75
N LEU A 117 0.30 9.03 6.73
CA LEU A 117 -1.06 9.53 6.55
C LEU A 117 -1.04 11.04 6.67
N SER A 118 -1.59 11.73 5.67
CA SER A 118 -1.73 13.18 5.66
C SER A 118 -3.18 13.56 5.39
N LEU A 119 -3.70 14.47 6.22
CA LEU A 119 -5.04 15.03 6.07
C LEU A 119 -4.93 16.55 5.93
N ASP A 120 -5.46 17.09 4.82
CA ASP A 120 -5.53 18.53 4.60
C ASP A 120 -6.83 19.08 5.20
N TRP A 121 -6.72 19.64 6.40
CA TRP A 121 -7.83 20.23 7.14
C TRP A 121 -8.38 21.50 6.48
N ASN A 122 -7.55 22.24 5.73
CA ASN A 122 -7.96 23.52 5.14
C ASN A 122 -8.98 23.34 4.01
N ASN A 123 -8.97 22.17 3.37
CA ASN A 123 -9.89 21.83 2.29
C ASN A 123 -11.12 21.05 2.76
N LEU A 124 -11.24 20.78 4.07
CA LEU A 124 -12.43 20.15 4.63
C LEU A 124 -13.55 21.17 4.83
N THR A 125 -14.77 20.72 4.59
CA THR A 125 -15.98 21.51 4.84
C THR A 125 -16.76 20.89 5.98
N PHE A 126 -17.08 21.71 6.98
CA PHE A 126 -17.78 21.29 8.19
C PHE A 126 -19.18 21.87 8.23
N GLY A 127 -20.04 21.26 9.01
CA GLY A 127 -21.45 21.70 9.15
C GLY A 127 -21.61 23.09 9.77
N ASP A 128 -20.68 23.53 10.62
CA ASP A 128 -20.63 24.87 11.25
C ASP A 128 -20.36 26.00 10.24
N MET A 129 -19.80 25.66 9.06
CA MET A 129 -19.53 26.62 7.99
C MET A 129 -20.77 27.00 7.18
N ILE A 130 -21.87 26.24 7.32
CA ILE A 130 -23.03 26.34 6.46
C ILE A 130 -24.09 27.29 7.07
N HIS A 131 -24.42 28.37 6.35
CA HIS A 131 -25.59 29.17 6.65
C HIS A 131 -26.81 28.60 5.90
N PRO A 132 -28.03 28.49 6.53
CA PRO A 132 -29.19 27.88 5.92
C PRO A 132 -29.66 28.53 4.59
N GLN A 133 -29.35 29.80 4.37
CA GLN A 133 -29.79 30.57 3.18
C GLN A 133 -28.65 30.95 2.25
N TYR A 134 -27.41 31.06 2.75
CA TYR A 134 -26.27 31.63 2.00
C TYR A 134 -25.15 30.63 1.72
N GLY A 135 -25.28 29.38 2.21
CA GLY A 135 -24.27 28.35 1.99
C GLY A 135 -23.02 28.51 2.89
N PHE A 136 -21.85 28.18 2.36
CA PHE A 136 -20.58 28.20 3.12
C PHE A 136 -20.06 29.62 3.30
N ILE A 137 -20.31 30.26 4.43
CA ILE A 137 -19.89 31.64 4.73
C ILE A 137 -19.18 31.81 6.07
N TYR A 138 -19.29 30.85 6.98
CA TYR A 138 -18.65 30.95 8.29
C TYR A 138 -17.27 30.27 8.31
N PRO A 139 -16.28 30.84 9.05
CA PRO A 139 -15.06 30.10 9.33
C PRO A 139 -15.36 28.96 10.32
N THR A 140 -14.75 27.80 10.10
CA THR A 140 -14.89 26.67 11.02
C THR A 140 -14.10 26.89 12.32
N GLN A 141 -14.65 26.41 13.43
CA GLN A 141 -13.97 26.37 14.72
C GLN A 141 -13.25 25.03 14.96
N GLU A 142 -13.57 23.99 14.18
CA GLU A 142 -13.01 22.66 14.32
C GLU A 142 -11.49 22.63 14.06
N ASN A 143 -11.00 23.44 13.14
CA ASN A 143 -9.57 23.51 12.80
C ASN A 143 -8.70 24.13 13.90
N GLN A 144 -9.29 24.92 14.82
CA GLN A 144 -8.55 25.57 15.90
C GLN A 144 -8.22 24.64 17.06
N ASN A 145 -8.96 23.53 17.20
CA ASN A 145 -8.84 22.60 18.32
C ASN A 145 -7.97 21.38 18.04
N ASN A 146 -7.49 21.17 16.81
CA ASN A 146 -6.76 19.95 16.44
C ASN A 146 -5.58 20.17 15.47
N PRO A 147 -4.57 20.99 15.85
CA PRO A 147 -3.42 21.27 14.98
C PRO A 147 -2.50 20.06 14.72
N ASP A 148 -2.58 19.02 15.53
CA ASP A 148 -1.57 17.94 15.56
C ASP A 148 -1.87 16.74 14.67
N VAL A 149 -2.97 16.71 13.91
CA VAL A 149 -3.40 15.53 13.16
C VAL A 149 -2.95 15.52 11.69
N GLN A 150 -2.15 16.48 11.27
CA GLN A 150 -1.86 16.68 9.85
C GLN A 150 -0.99 15.60 9.22
N ASN A 151 -0.08 14.99 9.97
CA ASN A 151 0.78 13.92 9.44
C ASN A 151 1.07 12.88 10.52
N LYS A 152 0.72 11.61 10.25
CA LYS A 152 1.12 10.47 11.09
C LYS A 152 1.99 9.53 10.28
N ILE A 153 3.16 9.18 10.84
CA ILE A 153 4.06 8.20 10.24
C ILE A 153 4.18 7.03 11.22
N PHE A 154 4.02 5.82 10.71
CA PHE A 154 4.20 4.60 11.49
C PHE A 154 4.86 3.50 10.66
N PRO A 155 5.68 2.66 11.29
CA PRO A 155 6.21 1.47 10.66
C PRO A 155 5.13 0.41 10.54
N ASP A 156 5.25 -0.44 9.54
CA ASP A 156 4.36 -1.58 9.31
C ASP A 156 5.18 -2.74 8.74
N PHE A 157 4.75 -3.96 9.04
CA PHE A 157 5.44 -5.17 8.61
C PHE A 157 4.44 -6.13 7.95
N SER A 158 4.93 -6.82 6.93
CA SER A 158 4.16 -7.85 6.25
C SER A 158 5.03 -9.08 6.00
N THR A 159 4.40 -10.24 5.89
CA THR A 159 5.06 -11.48 5.54
C THR A 159 4.26 -12.27 4.54
N GLY A 160 4.92 -13.14 3.78
CA GLY A 160 4.25 -13.98 2.83
C GLY A 160 5.01 -15.23 2.48
N PHE A 161 4.29 -16.22 2.02
CA PHE A 161 4.82 -17.50 1.56
C PHE A 161 4.20 -17.86 0.21
N ILE A 162 5.01 -18.45 -0.65
CA ILE A 162 4.59 -18.97 -1.94
C ILE A 162 5.22 -20.34 -2.10
N GLY A 163 4.38 -21.34 -2.32
CA GLY A 163 4.81 -22.69 -2.72
C GLY A 163 4.42 -22.95 -4.16
N TYR A 164 5.33 -23.49 -4.94
CA TYR A 164 5.05 -23.81 -6.33
C TYR A 164 5.71 -25.12 -6.78
N SER A 165 5.00 -25.77 -7.66
CA SER A 165 5.41 -27.02 -8.32
C SER A 165 5.04 -26.94 -9.81
N GLU A 166 5.43 -27.94 -10.58
CA GLU A 166 5.05 -28.03 -12.00
C GLU A 166 3.54 -27.96 -12.23
N ASN A 167 2.73 -28.50 -11.31
CA ASN A 167 1.29 -28.68 -11.49
C ASN A 167 0.43 -27.79 -10.56
N PHE A 168 0.98 -27.18 -9.53
CA PHE A 168 0.19 -26.37 -8.62
C PHE A 168 0.99 -25.24 -8.00
N PHE A 169 0.26 -24.22 -7.60
CA PHE A 169 0.76 -23.03 -6.97
C PHE A 169 -0.17 -22.66 -5.81
N PHE A 170 0.40 -22.26 -4.68
CA PHE A 170 -0.34 -21.70 -3.58
C PHE A 170 0.46 -20.57 -2.90
N GLY A 171 -0.23 -19.63 -2.32
CA GLY A 171 0.40 -18.52 -1.60
C GLY A 171 -0.46 -18.05 -0.44
N PHE A 172 0.20 -17.50 0.55
CA PHE A 172 -0.40 -16.83 1.69
C PHE A 172 0.38 -15.56 1.99
N ALA A 173 -0.32 -14.48 2.28
CA ALA A 173 0.28 -13.22 2.72
C ALA A 173 -0.49 -12.69 3.94
N ALA A 174 0.24 -12.13 4.90
CA ALA A 174 -0.30 -11.42 6.04
C ALA A 174 0.30 -10.02 6.04
N HIS A 175 -0.56 -9.02 5.89
CA HIS A 175 -0.21 -7.61 5.91
C HIS A 175 -0.61 -7.00 7.25
N HIS A 176 0.02 -5.86 7.60
CA HIS A 176 -0.31 -5.10 8.82
C HIS A 176 -0.15 -5.93 10.10
N LEU A 177 1.07 -6.39 10.34
CA LEU A 177 1.39 -7.18 11.54
C LEU A 177 1.63 -6.31 12.79
N THR A 178 1.59 -4.97 12.64
CA THR A 178 1.75 -3.98 13.75
C THR A 178 0.46 -3.30 14.08
#